data_6471c65b275a91bde11b2860a79abb2c
#
_entry.id   6471c65b275a91bde11b2860a79abb2c
#
_cell.length_a   1.000
_cell.length_b   1.000
_cell.length_c   1.000
_cell.angle_alpha   90.00
_cell.angle_beta   90.00
_cell.angle_gamma   90.00
#
_symmetry.space_group_name_H-M   'P 1'
#
loop_
_entity.id
_entity.type
_entity.pdbx_description
1 polymer ?
#
loop_
_entity_poly.entity_id
_entity_poly.type
_entity_poly.pdbx_seq_one_letter_code
_entity_poly.pdbx_strand_id
1 'polypeptide(L)'
;NEWDKQKTAEITADTQIRVKGGVKSDILTPVSKGDKVIVIDQMDSWSKVRTADCYIGYVENKKLSAVAEEEPIPVTDVKVPEYTSIHKDHTINMAWHGVSGAAGNDTLDQLIAKTKGVNTISPTWMSLSDENGNINSFASKTYVDDAHAKGMEVWGLIDNFTDKNVDTSKLLASYTARAALETNIMKQIQDTGMDGVNVDFENLDEASGEDFIEFIRELSIYCRGAGKVLSVDNYVPLGNTDYY
;
A
#
# COMPACT_ATOMS: atom_id res chain seq x y z
N ASN A 1 19.41 2.23 13.94
CA ASN A 1 20.12 2.41 12.66
C ASN A 1 21.19 3.47 12.90
N GLU A 2 22.46 3.06 12.84
CA GLU A 2 23.59 4.02 12.79
C GLU A 2 23.69 4.51 11.36
N TRP A 3 23.70 5.82 11.17
CA TRP A 3 23.93 6.45 9.88
C TRP A 3 25.42 6.72 9.72
N ASP A 4 25.96 6.48 8.53
CA ASP A 4 27.33 6.85 8.23
C ASP A 4 27.52 8.36 8.38
N LYS A 5 28.57 8.77 9.07
CA LYS A 5 28.91 10.19 9.22
C LYS A 5 29.20 10.82 7.86
N GLN A 6 28.70 12.02 7.67
CA GLN A 6 28.92 12.80 6.46
C GLN A 6 29.95 13.89 6.73
N LYS A 7 30.81 14.13 5.75
CA LYS A 7 31.72 15.29 5.78
C LYS A 7 30.94 16.51 5.30
N THR A 8 30.92 17.57 6.10
CA THR A 8 30.20 18.81 5.80
C THR A 8 31.14 20.01 5.90
N ALA A 9 30.81 21.07 5.17
CA ALA A 9 31.48 22.36 5.25
C ALA A 9 30.48 23.49 4.95
N GLU A 10 30.77 24.72 5.40
CA GLU A 10 30.00 25.90 5.06
C GLU A 10 30.73 26.72 3.97
N ILE A 11 29.95 27.36 3.12
CA ILE A 11 30.44 28.34 2.15
C ILE A 11 30.83 29.61 2.90
N THR A 12 32.09 30.03 2.81
CA THR A 12 32.61 31.17 3.56
C THR A 12 32.40 32.53 2.87
N ALA A 13 32.15 32.52 1.57
CA ALA A 13 31.79 33.67 0.76
C ALA A 13 31.05 33.27 -0.49
N ASP A 14 30.15 34.12 -0.97
CA ASP A 14 29.39 33.87 -2.19
C ASP A 14 30.26 33.36 -3.33
N THR A 15 29.83 32.30 -3.98
CA THR A 15 30.58 31.62 -5.03
C THR A 15 29.64 30.77 -5.91
N GLN A 16 30.21 29.86 -6.66
CA GLN A 16 29.48 29.04 -7.63
C GLN A 16 29.95 27.60 -7.57
N ILE A 17 29.03 26.69 -7.64
CA ILE A 17 29.33 25.27 -7.89
C ILE A 17 29.51 25.08 -9.39
N ARG A 18 30.56 24.37 -9.79
CA ARG A 18 30.96 24.18 -11.19
C ARG A 18 30.97 22.72 -11.59
N VAL A 19 30.83 22.47 -12.87
CA VAL A 19 30.82 21.10 -13.45
C VAL A 19 32.15 20.37 -13.20
N LYS A 20 33.27 21.10 -13.22
CA LYS A 20 34.65 20.58 -12.98
C LYS A 20 35.41 21.53 -12.09
N GLY A 21 36.46 21.05 -11.44
CA GLY A 21 37.43 21.87 -10.71
C GLY A 21 38.20 22.79 -11.64
N GLY A 22 37.84 24.07 -11.67
CA GLY A 22 38.51 25.08 -12.51
C GLY A 22 37.62 26.31 -12.74
N VAL A 23 38.21 27.51 -12.65
CA VAL A 23 37.49 28.79 -12.80
C VAL A 23 36.87 29.02 -14.18
N LYS A 24 37.29 28.28 -15.18
CA LYS A 24 36.75 28.32 -16.56
C LYS A 24 35.68 27.27 -16.82
N SER A 25 35.40 26.39 -15.84
CA SER A 25 34.37 25.40 -15.99
C SER A 25 32.96 26.02 -15.91
N ASP A 26 32.00 25.42 -16.56
CA ASP A 26 30.64 25.84 -16.56
C ASP A 26 30.07 25.87 -15.12
N ILE A 27 29.18 26.81 -14.89
CA ILE A 27 28.51 27.01 -13.59
C ILE A 27 27.27 26.14 -13.56
N LEU A 28 27.11 25.37 -12.47
CA LEU A 28 25.90 24.60 -12.19
C LEU A 28 24.87 25.44 -11.41
N THR A 29 25.31 26.07 -10.31
CA THR A 29 24.43 26.87 -9.45
C THR A 29 25.26 27.86 -8.64
N PRO A 30 24.73 29.07 -8.32
CA PRO A 30 25.30 29.92 -7.29
C PRO A 30 25.07 29.35 -5.90
N VAL A 31 25.95 29.66 -4.97
CA VAL A 31 25.81 29.38 -3.53
C VAL A 31 26.25 30.60 -2.71
N SER A 32 25.60 30.82 -1.60
CA SER A 32 25.78 31.99 -0.75
C SER A 32 26.63 31.65 0.48
N LYS A 33 27.23 32.67 1.05
CA LYS A 33 27.91 32.55 2.34
C LYS A 33 26.95 31.99 3.40
N GLY A 34 27.38 30.96 4.12
CA GLY A 34 26.59 30.26 5.15
C GLY A 34 25.87 29.02 4.65
N ASP A 35 25.78 28.82 3.30
CA ASP A 35 25.21 27.58 2.77
C ASP A 35 26.05 26.39 3.21
N LYS A 36 25.37 25.35 3.72
CA LYS A 36 25.99 24.10 4.12
C LYS A 36 26.04 23.15 2.93
N VAL A 37 27.18 22.52 2.72
CA VAL A 37 27.39 21.52 1.66
C VAL A 37 27.95 20.23 2.24
N ILE A 38 27.62 19.12 1.59
CA ILE A 38 28.24 17.82 1.88
C ILE A 38 29.49 17.69 1.01
N VAL A 39 30.63 17.42 1.63
CA VAL A 39 31.90 17.24 0.94
C VAL A 39 32.02 15.76 0.55
N ILE A 40 31.94 15.49 -0.74
CA ILE A 40 32.03 14.13 -1.30
C ILE A 40 33.49 13.71 -1.46
N ASP A 41 34.32 14.63 -1.99
CA ASP A 41 35.73 14.39 -2.22
C ASP A 41 36.53 15.70 -2.09
N GLN A 42 37.71 15.65 -1.51
CA GLN A 42 38.54 16.82 -1.27
C GLN A 42 39.89 16.66 -1.99
N MET A 43 40.17 17.57 -2.93
CA MET A 43 41.39 17.66 -3.68
C MET A 43 42.23 18.90 -3.25
N ASP A 44 43.38 19.10 -3.81
CA ASP A 44 44.32 20.14 -3.40
C ASP A 44 43.74 21.56 -3.39
N SER A 45 42.98 21.93 -4.40
CA SER A 45 42.47 23.31 -4.58
C SER A 45 40.95 23.38 -4.74
N TRP A 46 40.30 22.27 -5.00
CA TRP A 46 38.85 22.13 -5.24
C TRP A 46 38.30 20.98 -4.46
N SER A 47 37.06 21.08 -4.01
CA SER A 47 36.30 19.95 -3.44
C SER A 47 35.09 19.65 -4.27
N LYS A 48 34.79 18.37 -4.44
CA LYS A 48 33.51 17.92 -4.96
C LYS A 48 32.50 17.94 -3.84
N VAL A 49 31.39 18.65 -4.03
CA VAL A 49 30.39 18.86 -2.99
C VAL A 49 29.00 18.60 -3.53
N ARG A 50 28.07 18.35 -2.61
CA ARG A 50 26.63 18.30 -2.87
C ARG A 50 25.95 19.42 -2.09
N THR A 51 25.17 20.25 -2.77
CA THR A 51 24.34 21.31 -2.16
C THR A 51 23.06 20.75 -1.56
N ALA A 52 22.34 21.57 -0.78
CA ALA A 52 21.02 21.21 -0.24
C ALA A 52 20.00 20.87 -1.35
N ASP A 53 20.08 21.59 -2.49
CA ASP A 53 19.25 21.34 -3.68
C ASP A 53 19.76 20.17 -4.56
N CYS A 54 20.65 19.34 -4.01
CA CYS A 54 21.19 18.14 -4.66
C CYS A 54 22.06 18.38 -5.90
N TYR A 55 22.54 19.60 -6.16
CA TYR A 55 23.57 19.80 -7.17
C TYR A 55 24.90 19.19 -6.72
N ILE A 56 25.50 18.36 -7.56
CA ILE A 56 26.81 17.79 -7.33
C ILE A 56 27.81 18.43 -8.28
N GLY A 57 28.84 19.08 -7.73
CA GLY A 57 29.86 19.77 -8.52
C GLY A 57 31.05 20.20 -7.67
N TYR A 58 31.80 21.14 -8.15
CA TYR A 58 33.10 21.53 -7.58
C TYR A 58 33.06 22.98 -7.10
N VAL A 59 33.69 23.21 -5.93
CA VAL A 59 33.92 24.53 -5.35
C VAL A 59 35.38 24.67 -4.91
N GLU A 60 35.92 25.89 -4.95
CA GLU A 60 37.27 26.14 -4.48
C GLU A 60 37.39 25.93 -2.96
N ASN A 61 38.44 25.23 -2.51
CA ASN A 61 38.68 24.95 -1.10
C ASN A 61 38.77 26.23 -0.25
N LYS A 62 39.30 27.33 -0.78
CA LYS A 62 39.37 28.63 -0.09
C LYS A 62 38.00 29.25 0.22
N LYS A 63 36.92 28.72 -0.39
CA LYS A 63 35.52 29.12 -0.21
C LYS A 63 34.76 28.21 0.74
N LEU A 64 35.44 27.20 1.30
CA LEU A 64 34.88 26.28 2.30
C LEU A 64 35.45 26.58 3.69
N SER A 65 34.65 26.36 4.70
CA SER A 65 35.13 26.24 6.09
C SER A 65 35.98 24.98 6.27
N ALA A 66 36.51 24.77 7.46
CA ALA A 66 37.04 23.47 7.83
C ALA A 66 35.93 22.41 7.69
N VAL A 67 36.34 21.24 7.15
CA VAL A 67 35.44 20.09 6.99
C VAL A 67 35.20 19.45 8.36
N ALA A 68 33.95 19.26 8.73
CA ALA A 68 33.52 18.55 9.92
C ALA A 68 32.85 17.24 9.56
N GLU A 69 32.92 16.26 10.46
CA GLU A 69 32.13 15.02 10.36
C GLU A 69 30.86 15.17 11.21
N GLU A 70 29.72 14.97 10.61
CA GLU A 70 28.42 15.07 11.26
C GLU A 70 27.57 13.83 10.99
N GLU A 71 26.80 13.43 11.95
CA GLU A 71 25.74 12.45 11.72
C GLU A 71 24.60 13.12 10.96
N PRO A 72 24.13 12.53 9.84
CA PRO A 72 22.99 13.07 9.12
C PRO A 72 21.74 12.98 10.02
N ILE A 73 21.14 14.13 10.30
CA ILE A 73 19.84 14.18 10.97
C ILE A 73 18.79 14.14 9.88
N PRO A 74 18.04 13.04 9.73
CA PRO A 74 16.95 13.01 8.77
C PRO A 74 15.90 14.03 9.18
N VAL A 75 15.72 15.07 8.38
CA VAL A 75 14.60 15.99 8.52
C VAL A 75 13.47 15.43 7.68
N THR A 76 12.39 15.03 8.34
CA THR A 76 11.16 14.63 7.66
C THR A 76 10.03 15.54 8.09
N ASP A 77 9.37 16.15 7.12
CA ASP A 77 8.11 16.88 7.29
C ASP A 77 6.90 15.99 7.00
N VAL A 78 7.15 14.72 6.71
CA VAL A 78 6.10 13.74 6.50
C VAL A 78 5.32 13.59 7.79
N LYS A 79 4.07 14.01 7.78
CA LYS A 79 3.13 13.66 8.84
C LYS A 79 2.90 12.16 8.77
N VAL A 80 3.28 11.46 9.84
CA VAL A 80 2.93 10.05 9.98
C VAL A 80 1.41 9.97 9.93
N PRO A 81 0.82 9.30 8.94
CA PRO A 81 -0.63 9.15 8.90
C PRO A 81 -1.09 8.39 10.14
N GLU A 82 -2.09 8.93 10.83
CA GLU A 82 -2.78 8.16 11.85
C GLU A 82 -3.58 7.07 11.14
N TYR A 83 -3.12 5.84 11.29
CA TYR A 83 -3.87 4.68 10.83
C TYR A 83 -4.98 4.40 11.84
N THR A 84 -6.19 4.83 11.51
CA THR A 84 -7.38 4.41 12.27
C THR A 84 -7.65 2.94 11.97
N SER A 85 -7.81 2.13 13.01
CA SER A 85 -8.34 0.77 12.87
C SER A 85 -9.85 0.81 13.02
N ILE A 86 -10.56 0.01 12.22
CA ILE A 86 -11.99 -0.22 12.45
C ILE A 86 -12.11 -1.17 13.63
N HIS A 87 -12.72 -0.68 14.70
CA HIS A 87 -12.92 -1.46 15.91
C HIS A 87 -14.41 -1.81 16.06
N LYS A 88 -14.69 -3.06 16.35
CA LYS A 88 -16.05 -3.52 16.66
C LYS A 88 -16.19 -3.67 18.16
N ASP A 89 -17.29 -3.23 18.71
CA ASP A 89 -17.63 -3.32 20.14
C ASP A 89 -18.23 -4.68 20.54
N HIS A 90 -18.29 -5.59 19.58
CA HIS A 90 -18.86 -6.94 19.75
C HIS A 90 -17.98 -8.01 19.07
N THR A 91 -18.17 -9.25 19.48
CA THR A 91 -17.53 -10.40 18.80
C THR A 91 -18.15 -10.60 17.43
N ILE A 92 -17.29 -10.63 16.39
CA ILE A 92 -17.72 -10.96 15.04
C ILE A 92 -18.05 -12.45 15.00
N ASN A 93 -19.28 -12.76 14.60
CA ASN A 93 -19.75 -14.11 14.36
C ASN A 93 -20.24 -14.20 12.91
N MET A 94 -19.32 -14.55 12.02
CA MET A 94 -19.51 -14.54 10.57
C MET A 94 -19.94 -15.92 10.06
N ALA A 95 -20.82 -15.91 9.07
CA ALA A 95 -21.16 -17.09 8.29
C ALA A 95 -21.03 -16.81 6.79
N TRP A 96 -20.47 -17.77 6.04
CA TRP A 96 -20.50 -17.70 4.59
C TRP A 96 -21.86 -18.12 4.03
N HIS A 97 -22.28 -17.41 2.99
CA HIS A 97 -23.47 -17.75 2.22
C HIS A 97 -23.08 -18.09 0.77
N GLY A 98 -23.21 -19.35 0.40
CA GLY A 98 -22.91 -19.80 -0.96
C GLY A 98 -23.90 -19.22 -1.98
N VAL A 99 -23.45 -18.25 -2.79
CA VAL A 99 -24.24 -17.62 -3.86
C VAL A 99 -23.56 -17.93 -5.20
N SER A 100 -24.08 -18.89 -5.93
CA SER A 100 -23.54 -19.34 -7.22
C SER A 100 -24.24 -18.69 -8.43
N GLY A 101 -25.08 -17.69 -8.20
CA GLY A 101 -25.81 -16.94 -9.22
C GLY A 101 -26.79 -15.97 -8.61
N ALA A 102 -27.34 -15.05 -9.39
CA ALA A 102 -28.23 -13.98 -8.88
C ALA A 102 -29.40 -14.50 -8.04
N ALA A 103 -30.00 -15.64 -8.41
CA ALA A 103 -31.09 -16.26 -7.65
C ALA A 103 -30.66 -16.77 -6.27
N GLY A 104 -29.37 -17.00 -6.02
CA GLY A 104 -28.86 -17.37 -4.70
C GLY A 104 -29.12 -16.27 -3.66
N ASN A 105 -29.19 -15.02 -4.08
CA ASN A 105 -29.46 -13.89 -3.18
C ASN A 105 -30.84 -14.00 -2.46
N ASP A 106 -31.81 -14.67 -3.09
CA ASP A 106 -33.16 -14.82 -2.52
C ASP A 106 -33.22 -15.87 -1.39
N THR A 107 -32.11 -16.54 -1.07
CA THR A 107 -32.09 -17.61 -0.08
C THR A 107 -31.58 -17.18 1.30
N LEU A 108 -31.29 -15.87 1.50
CA LEU A 108 -30.82 -15.31 2.78
C LEU A 108 -31.71 -15.70 3.95
N ASP A 109 -33.02 -15.51 3.85
CA ASP A 109 -33.98 -15.82 4.92
C ASP A 109 -33.96 -17.30 5.33
N GLN A 110 -33.81 -18.20 4.37
CA GLN A 110 -33.74 -19.64 4.64
C GLN A 110 -32.44 -20.01 5.38
N LEU A 111 -31.35 -19.31 5.09
CA LEU A 111 -30.07 -19.53 5.75
C LEU A 111 -30.15 -19.08 7.22
N ILE A 112 -30.56 -17.84 7.45
CA ILE A 112 -30.55 -17.24 8.79
C ILE A 112 -31.59 -17.87 9.72
N ALA A 113 -32.72 -18.36 9.21
CA ALA A 113 -33.72 -19.08 10.00
C ALA A 113 -33.15 -20.32 10.74
N LYS A 114 -31.98 -20.84 10.28
CA LYS A 114 -31.30 -22.02 10.84
C LYS A 114 -30.10 -21.66 11.71
N THR A 115 -29.78 -20.37 11.87
CA THR A 115 -28.59 -19.89 12.60
C THR A 115 -29.01 -19.15 13.88
N LYS A 116 -28.04 -19.04 14.82
CA LYS A 116 -28.18 -18.21 16.02
C LYS A 116 -26.89 -17.42 16.22
N GLY A 117 -27.05 -16.13 16.54
CA GLY A 117 -25.94 -15.28 16.93
C GLY A 117 -25.05 -14.83 15.79
N VAL A 118 -25.35 -15.15 14.54
CA VAL A 118 -24.65 -14.61 13.38
C VAL A 118 -24.98 -13.12 13.27
N ASN A 119 -23.95 -12.29 13.22
CA ASN A 119 -24.07 -10.84 13.09
C ASN A 119 -23.36 -10.29 11.84
N THR A 120 -22.69 -11.15 11.13
CA THR A 120 -21.99 -10.82 9.88
C THR A 120 -22.22 -11.94 8.88
N ILE A 121 -22.59 -11.60 7.65
CA ILE A 121 -22.79 -12.56 6.56
C ILE A 121 -21.81 -12.25 5.42
N SER A 122 -21.15 -13.29 4.91
CA SER A 122 -20.21 -13.16 3.81
C SER A 122 -20.70 -13.98 2.59
N PRO A 123 -21.47 -13.36 1.70
CA PRO A 123 -21.92 -14.04 0.48
C PRO A 123 -20.79 -14.18 -0.54
N THR A 124 -20.69 -15.35 -1.16
CA THR A 124 -19.69 -15.66 -2.19
C THR A 124 -20.03 -14.99 -3.51
N TRP A 125 -19.91 -13.69 -3.58
CA TRP A 125 -20.43 -12.87 -4.66
C TRP A 125 -19.50 -12.60 -5.81
N MET A 126 -18.21 -12.47 -5.49
CA MET A 126 -17.23 -11.96 -6.45
C MET A 126 -16.17 -13.02 -6.73
N SER A 127 -15.71 -13.06 -7.96
CA SER A 127 -14.56 -13.86 -8.38
C SER A 127 -13.72 -13.10 -9.40
N LEU A 128 -12.42 -13.42 -9.47
CA LEU A 128 -11.56 -12.93 -10.55
C LEU A 128 -12.11 -13.41 -11.90
N SER A 129 -12.07 -12.55 -12.92
CA SER A 129 -12.50 -12.91 -14.28
C SER A 129 -11.40 -12.88 -15.33
N ASP A 130 -10.28 -12.20 -15.02
CA ASP A 130 -9.08 -12.19 -15.85
C ASP A 130 -7.86 -11.69 -15.05
N GLU A 131 -6.67 -11.68 -15.70
CA GLU A 131 -5.43 -11.19 -15.07
C GLU A 131 -5.30 -9.66 -15.09
N ASN A 132 -6.28 -8.91 -15.56
CA ASN A 132 -6.25 -7.45 -15.61
C ASN A 132 -7.00 -6.79 -14.44
N GLY A 133 -7.49 -7.59 -13.49
CA GLY A 133 -8.21 -7.12 -12.31
C GLY A 133 -9.71 -6.94 -12.51
N ASN A 134 -10.28 -7.48 -13.60
CA ASN A 134 -11.72 -7.55 -13.75
C ASN A 134 -12.32 -8.65 -12.89
N ILE A 135 -13.56 -8.46 -12.46
CA ILE A 135 -14.28 -9.40 -11.59
C ILE A 135 -15.66 -9.74 -12.17
N ASN A 136 -16.11 -10.95 -11.88
CA ASN A 136 -17.52 -11.32 -11.95
C ASN A 136 -18.18 -11.01 -10.63
N SER A 137 -19.47 -10.62 -10.61
CA SER A 137 -20.16 -10.31 -9.37
C SER A 137 -21.65 -10.63 -9.43
N PHE A 138 -22.16 -11.18 -8.34
CA PHE A 138 -23.60 -11.36 -8.05
C PHE A 138 -24.07 -10.45 -6.91
N ALA A 139 -23.26 -9.46 -6.53
CA ALA A 139 -23.54 -8.58 -5.41
C ALA A 139 -24.89 -7.85 -5.60
N SER A 140 -25.66 -7.78 -4.54
CA SER A 140 -27.05 -7.28 -4.57
C SER A 140 -27.32 -6.28 -3.47
N LYS A 141 -27.71 -5.06 -3.87
CA LYS A 141 -28.14 -4.04 -2.90
C LYS A 141 -29.35 -4.48 -2.09
N THR A 142 -30.33 -5.14 -2.72
CA THR A 142 -31.52 -5.64 -2.03
C THR A 142 -31.14 -6.63 -0.94
N TYR A 143 -30.18 -7.53 -1.22
CA TYR A 143 -29.67 -8.45 -0.20
C TYR A 143 -29.02 -7.71 0.97
N VAL A 144 -28.22 -6.67 0.70
CA VAL A 144 -27.58 -5.86 1.75
C VAL A 144 -28.66 -5.17 2.61
N ASP A 145 -29.65 -4.54 1.97
CA ASP A 145 -30.76 -3.87 2.67
C ASP A 145 -31.52 -4.87 3.57
N ASP A 146 -31.77 -6.09 3.08
CA ASP A 146 -32.47 -7.15 3.85
C ASP A 146 -31.63 -7.65 5.02
N ALA A 147 -30.31 -7.82 4.85
CA ALA A 147 -29.40 -8.21 5.92
C ALA A 147 -29.32 -7.11 7.00
N HIS A 148 -29.21 -5.86 6.59
CA HIS A 148 -29.20 -4.70 7.49
C HIS A 148 -30.50 -4.60 8.29
N ALA A 149 -31.66 -4.82 7.66
CA ALA A 149 -32.96 -4.85 8.34
C ALA A 149 -33.02 -5.93 9.43
N LYS A 150 -32.19 -6.95 9.37
CA LYS A 150 -32.05 -8.03 10.35
C LYS A 150 -30.89 -7.82 11.34
N GLY A 151 -30.23 -6.67 11.28
CA GLY A 151 -29.12 -6.30 12.17
C GLY A 151 -27.80 -7.01 11.85
N MET A 152 -27.61 -7.47 10.62
CA MET A 152 -26.37 -8.14 10.17
C MET A 152 -25.56 -7.21 9.26
N GLU A 153 -24.24 -7.24 9.42
CA GLU A 153 -23.32 -6.68 8.46
C GLU A 153 -23.12 -7.64 7.28
N VAL A 154 -22.79 -7.07 6.10
CA VAL A 154 -22.50 -7.82 4.88
C VAL A 154 -21.07 -7.54 4.44
N TRP A 155 -20.21 -8.58 4.41
CA TRP A 155 -18.86 -8.53 3.89
C TRP A 155 -18.79 -9.42 2.65
N GLY A 156 -18.92 -8.84 1.45
CA GLY A 156 -18.94 -9.62 0.22
C GLY A 156 -17.62 -10.35 -0.02
N LEU A 157 -17.69 -11.66 -0.23
CA LEU A 157 -16.50 -12.47 -0.49
C LEU A 157 -16.06 -12.32 -1.94
N ILE A 158 -14.74 -12.24 -2.13
CA ILE A 158 -14.07 -12.35 -3.42
C ILE A 158 -13.08 -13.51 -3.40
N ASP A 159 -13.16 -14.37 -4.41
CA ASP A 159 -12.28 -15.53 -4.58
C ASP A 159 -11.45 -15.47 -5.87
N ASN A 160 -10.39 -16.33 -5.89
CA ASN A 160 -9.51 -16.51 -7.05
C ASN A 160 -9.63 -17.91 -7.69
N PHE A 161 -10.54 -18.76 -7.23
CA PHE A 161 -10.61 -20.16 -7.62
C PHE A 161 -11.87 -20.55 -8.39
N THR A 162 -12.86 -19.67 -8.47
CA THR A 162 -14.09 -19.90 -9.27
C THR A 162 -13.77 -20.02 -10.75
N ASP A 163 -12.94 -19.12 -11.32
CA ASP A 163 -12.41 -19.27 -12.67
C ASP A 163 -10.96 -19.73 -12.64
N LYS A 164 -10.76 -21.03 -12.90
CA LYS A 164 -9.45 -21.66 -12.88
C LYS A 164 -8.52 -21.26 -14.04
N ASN A 165 -8.99 -20.49 -15.00
CA ASN A 165 -8.16 -20.00 -16.10
C ASN A 165 -7.47 -18.69 -15.77
N VAL A 166 -7.84 -18.03 -14.65
CA VAL A 166 -7.20 -16.79 -14.22
C VAL A 166 -5.91 -17.11 -13.47
N ASP A 167 -4.80 -16.59 -13.97
CA ASP A 167 -3.50 -16.66 -13.30
C ASP A 167 -3.42 -15.56 -12.23
N THR A 168 -3.72 -15.94 -10.99
CA THR A 168 -3.71 -15.03 -9.84
C THR A 168 -2.32 -14.46 -9.58
N SER A 169 -1.25 -15.25 -9.74
CA SER A 169 0.13 -14.80 -9.53
C SER A 169 0.51 -13.69 -10.50
N LYS A 170 0.11 -13.85 -11.76
CA LYS A 170 0.33 -12.83 -12.79
C LYS A 170 -0.46 -11.54 -12.53
N LEU A 171 -1.69 -11.66 -12.05
CA LEU A 171 -2.50 -10.51 -11.65
C LEU A 171 -1.83 -9.76 -10.50
N LEU A 172 -1.46 -10.47 -9.44
CA LEU A 172 -0.88 -9.88 -8.23
C LEU A 172 0.48 -9.23 -8.49
N ALA A 173 1.31 -9.77 -9.37
CA ALA A 173 2.59 -9.18 -9.76
C ALA A 173 2.46 -7.85 -10.52
N SER A 174 1.26 -7.52 -11.05
CA SER A 174 1.02 -6.32 -11.84
C SER A 174 0.34 -5.22 -11.01
N TYR A 175 1.05 -4.13 -10.73
CA TYR A 175 0.47 -2.95 -10.08
C TYR A 175 -0.82 -2.46 -10.78
N THR A 176 -0.83 -2.41 -12.11
CA THR A 176 -2.00 -1.95 -12.87
C THR A 176 -3.20 -2.88 -12.69
N ALA A 177 -2.96 -4.19 -12.63
CA ALA A 177 -4.01 -5.18 -12.43
C ALA A 177 -4.55 -5.14 -10.99
N ARG A 178 -3.66 -5.02 -9.98
CA ARG A 178 -4.08 -4.83 -8.58
C ARG A 178 -4.92 -3.56 -8.42
N ALA A 179 -4.47 -2.43 -8.96
CA ALA A 179 -5.21 -1.16 -8.89
C ALA A 179 -6.59 -1.23 -9.56
N ALA A 180 -6.71 -1.98 -10.66
CA ALA A 180 -7.99 -2.23 -11.31
C ALA A 180 -8.90 -3.12 -10.44
N LEU A 181 -8.35 -4.19 -9.86
CA LEU A 181 -9.07 -5.09 -8.95
C LEU A 181 -9.60 -4.33 -7.73
N GLU A 182 -8.78 -3.54 -7.08
CA GLU A 182 -9.16 -2.69 -5.94
C GLU A 182 -10.28 -1.73 -6.31
N THR A 183 -10.16 -1.07 -7.45
CA THR A 183 -11.20 -0.17 -7.98
C THR A 183 -12.53 -0.90 -8.18
N ASN A 184 -12.49 -2.10 -8.74
CA ASN A 184 -13.68 -2.91 -8.99
C ASN A 184 -14.31 -3.40 -7.69
N ILE A 185 -13.51 -3.84 -6.70
CA ILE A 185 -14.00 -4.21 -5.36
C ILE A 185 -14.67 -3.01 -4.68
N MET A 186 -13.99 -1.86 -4.64
CA MET A 186 -14.53 -0.66 -4.01
C MET A 186 -15.80 -0.17 -4.68
N LYS A 187 -15.91 -0.33 -6.00
CA LYS A 187 -17.14 -0.05 -6.76
C LYS A 187 -18.28 -0.95 -6.29
N GLN A 188 -18.07 -2.25 -6.10
CA GLN A 188 -19.11 -3.16 -5.59
C GLN A 188 -19.56 -2.75 -4.18
N ILE A 189 -18.61 -2.40 -3.32
CA ILE A 189 -18.91 -1.90 -1.97
C ILE A 189 -19.80 -0.65 -2.02
N GLN A 190 -19.46 0.29 -2.89
CA GLN A 190 -20.20 1.54 -3.04
C GLN A 190 -21.59 1.33 -3.64
N ASP A 191 -21.70 0.52 -4.70
CA ASP A 191 -22.96 0.31 -5.42
C ASP A 191 -24.00 -0.44 -4.59
N THR A 192 -23.54 -1.36 -3.73
CA THR A 192 -24.45 -2.19 -2.91
C THR A 192 -24.63 -1.68 -1.48
N GLY A 193 -23.68 -0.89 -0.98
CA GLY A 193 -23.70 -0.43 0.41
C GLY A 193 -23.20 -1.46 1.42
N MET A 194 -22.58 -2.57 1.00
CA MET A 194 -22.02 -3.57 1.93
C MET A 194 -21.00 -2.96 2.89
N ASP A 195 -20.79 -3.59 4.04
CA ASP A 195 -20.00 -3.07 5.16
C ASP A 195 -18.51 -3.41 5.05
N GLY A 196 -18.16 -4.34 4.18
CA GLY A 196 -16.79 -4.78 3.97
C GLY A 196 -16.64 -5.75 2.82
N VAL A 197 -15.40 -6.19 2.65
CA VAL A 197 -15.01 -7.26 1.72
C VAL A 197 -14.26 -8.34 2.50
N ASN A 198 -14.49 -9.59 2.14
CA ASN A 198 -13.77 -10.77 2.63
C ASN A 198 -12.95 -11.34 1.46
N VAL A 199 -11.63 -11.31 1.56
CA VAL A 199 -10.73 -11.84 0.53
C VAL A 199 -10.41 -13.29 0.85
N ASP A 200 -10.80 -14.19 -0.05
CA ASP A 200 -10.61 -15.63 0.05
C ASP A 200 -9.78 -16.11 -1.16
N PHE A 201 -8.48 -15.80 -1.11
CA PHE A 201 -7.54 -16.24 -2.14
C PHE A 201 -6.81 -17.48 -1.66
N GLU A 202 -6.99 -18.56 -2.42
CA GLU A 202 -6.44 -19.87 -2.10
C GLU A 202 -5.35 -20.30 -3.08
N ASN A 203 -4.51 -21.25 -2.63
CA ASN A 203 -3.47 -21.90 -3.44
C ASN A 203 -2.50 -20.91 -4.12
N LEU A 204 -2.19 -19.82 -3.44
CA LEU A 204 -1.13 -18.91 -3.87
C LEU A 204 0.22 -19.66 -3.77
N ASP A 205 1.08 -19.45 -4.76
CA ASP A 205 2.44 -19.94 -4.69
C ASP A 205 3.31 -19.06 -3.78
N GLU A 206 4.43 -19.62 -3.30
CA GLU A 206 5.37 -18.89 -2.42
C GLU A 206 5.87 -17.59 -3.07
N ALA A 207 6.07 -17.59 -4.40
CA ALA A 207 6.57 -16.44 -5.12
C ALA A 207 5.57 -15.26 -5.14
N SER A 208 4.28 -15.55 -5.02
CA SER A 208 3.20 -14.56 -5.01
C SER A 208 2.91 -13.99 -3.62
N GLY A 209 3.54 -14.50 -2.56
CA GLY A 209 3.23 -14.12 -1.19
C GLY A 209 3.44 -12.63 -0.91
N GLU A 210 4.57 -12.06 -1.37
CA GLU A 210 4.85 -10.62 -1.21
C GLU A 210 3.87 -9.76 -2.01
N ASP A 211 3.53 -10.15 -3.23
CA ASP A 211 2.58 -9.45 -4.09
C ASP A 211 1.15 -9.49 -3.50
N PHE A 212 0.77 -10.60 -2.87
CA PHE A 212 -0.51 -10.70 -2.15
C PHE A 212 -0.54 -9.78 -0.92
N ILE A 213 0.54 -9.75 -0.13
CA ILE A 213 0.66 -8.84 1.00
C ILE A 213 0.54 -7.38 0.53
N GLU A 214 1.15 -7.05 -0.61
CA GLU A 214 1.05 -5.70 -1.17
C GLU A 214 -0.37 -5.37 -1.61
N PHE A 215 -1.06 -6.29 -2.30
CA PHE A 215 -2.48 -6.14 -2.63
C PHE A 215 -3.35 -5.88 -1.40
N ILE A 216 -3.16 -6.65 -0.31
CA ILE A 216 -3.92 -6.44 0.93
C ILE A 216 -3.60 -5.08 1.58
N ARG A 217 -2.34 -4.64 1.53
CA ARG A 217 -1.93 -3.30 2.01
C ARG A 217 -2.61 -2.19 1.20
N GLU A 218 -2.56 -2.27 -0.12
CA GLU A 218 -3.17 -1.31 -1.04
C GLU A 218 -4.69 -1.25 -0.82
N LEU A 219 -5.38 -2.38 -0.86
CA LEU A 219 -6.83 -2.48 -0.63
C LEU A 219 -7.23 -1.95 0.77
N SER A 220 -6.38 -2.19 1.79
CA SER A 220 -6.65 -1.72 3.16
C SER A 220 -6.72 -0.20 3.27
N ILE A 221 -5.98 0.53 2.43
CA ILE A 221 -6.02 2.00 2.41
C ILE A 221 -7.39 2.48 1.93
N TYR A 222 -7.90 1.89 0.86
CA TYR A 222 -9.22 2.23 0.32
C TYR A 222 -10.34 1.85 1.28
N CYS A 223 -10.29 0.65 1.84
CA CYS A 223 -11.30 0.20 2.81
C CYS A 223 -11.35 1.11 4.04
N ARG A 224 -10.19 1.44 4.65
CA ARG A 224 -10.14 2.38 5.79
C ARG A 224 -10.63 3.77 5.43
N GLY A 225 -10.21 4.28 4.25
CA GLY A 225 -10.67 5.59 3.76
C GLY A 225 -12.19 5.68 3.58
N ALA A 226 -12.82 4.56 3.26
CA ALA A 226 -14.28 4.44 3.11
C ALA A 226 -15.01 3.99 4.40
N GLY A 227 -14.29 3.73 5.50
CA GLY A 227 -14.87 3.19 6.73
C GLY A 227 -15.42 1.77 6.59
N LYS A 228 -14.82 0.96 5.70
CA LYS A 228 -15.26 -0.41 5.37
C LYS A 228 -14.28 -1.45 5.90
N VAL A 229 -14.82 -2.60 6.27
CA VAL A 229 -14.02 -3.71 6.80
C VAL A 229 -13.28 -4.42 5.66
N LEU A 230 -12.01 -4.77 5.89
CA LEU A 230 -11.26 -5.73 5.10
C LEU A 230 -11.00 -6.95 5.97
N SER A 231 -11.48 -8.10 5.55
CA SER A 231 -11.23 -9.42 6.14
C SER A 231 -10.47 -10.28 5.14
N VAL A 232 -9.62 -11.16 5.63
CA VAL A 232 -8.84 -12.09 4.81
C VAL A 232 -8.97 -13.48 5.42
N ASP A 233 -9.32 -14.45 4.60
CA ASP A 233 -9.37 -15.85 5.01
C ASP A 233 -7.97 -16.45 4.92
N ASN A 234 -7.54 -17.13 5.98
CA ASN A 234 -6.27 -17.82 6.05
C ASN A 234 -6.47 -19.21 6.65
N TYR A 235 -5.65 -20.16 6.21
CA TYR A 235 -5.63 -21.46 6.84
C TYR A 235 -5.19 -21.39 8.30
N VAL A 236 -5.73 -22.28 9.11
CA VAL A 236 -5.26 -22.42 10.50
C VAL A 236 -3.84 -23.00 10.50
N PRO A 237 -2.88 -22.35 11.20
CA PRO A 237 -1.50 -22.85 11.26
C PRO A 237 -1.43 -24.22 11.93
N LEU A 238 -1.16 -25.24 11.14
CA LEU A 238 -0.97 -26.63 11.59
C LEU A 238 0.49 -27.06 11.38
N GLY A 239 1.36 -26.72 12.32
CA GLY A 239 2.77 -27.14 12.28
C GLY A 239 3.60 -26.39 11.24
N ASN A 240 4.22 -27.13 10.30
CA ASN A 240 5.09 -26.55 9.25
C ASN A 240 4.33 -26.17 7.97
N THR A 241 3.09 -25.78 8.05
CA THR A 241 2.32 -25.35 6.88
C THR A 241 2.80 -23.94 6.51
N ASP A 242 3.34 -23.79 5.31
CA ASP A 242 3.67 -22.49 4.74
C ASP A 242 2.35 -21.80 4.31
N TYR A 243 2.20 -20.55 4.71
CA TYR A 243 1.00 -19.73 4.51
C TYR A 243 1.28 -18.66 3.48
N TYR A 244 1.20 -19.04 2.24
CA TYR A 244 1.16 -18.11 1.14
C TYR A 244 0.01 -18.47 0.21
#